data_228c4ec6e236b628e6e55b8a361b9b52
#
_entry.id   228c4ec6e236b628e6e55b8a361b9b52
#
_cell.length_a   1.000
_cell.length_b   1.000
_cell.length_c   1.000
_cell.angle_alpha   90.00
_cell.angle_beta   90.00
_cell.angle_gamma   90.00
#
_symmetry.space_group_name_H-M   'P 1'
#
loop_
_entity.id
_entity.type
_entity.pdbx_description
1 polymer ?
#
loop_
_entity_poly.entity_id
_entity_poly.type
_entity_poly.pdbx_seq_one_letter_code
_entity_poly.pdbx_strand_id
1 'polypeptide(L)'
;MPFMILLPDDTDGSSSSDWITAGIGTSSPDTALVDDNGDTSYVKCNDDNEFMIIDFANPSVAEADIESITSVQFLSSGRSSDRRSEALVDIAFQVPSGFEESCSYDAHASSHETINGTAREVKPFGGAVWEYSDLENLEMKCTKDGTEEVYLGYLALKVIYEQAVSADNATFFGANF
;
A
#
# COMPACT_ATOMS: atom_id res chain seq x y z
N MET A 1 17.42 8.03 6.01
CA MET A 1 16.33 8.76 5.32
C MET A 1 15.07 8.59 6.15
N PRO A 2 14.32 9.64 6.40
CA PRO A 2 13.02 9.54 7.06
C PRO A 2 12.03 8.77 6.18
N PHE A 3 10.99 8.23 6.82
CA PHE A 3 9.90 7.56 6.12
C PHE A 3 8.57 7.84 6.83
N MET A 4 7.48 7.67 6.12
CA MET A 4 6.12 7.64 6.66
C MET A 4 5.39 6.40 6.17
N ILE A 5 4.37 6.00 6.90
CA ILE A 5 3.47 4.91 6.54
C ILE A 5 2.10 5.51 6.23
N LEU A 6 1.57 5.21 5.06
CA LEU A 6 0.19 5.50 4.71
C LEU A 6 -0.62 4.23 4.93
N LEU A 7 -1.66 4.33 5.72
CA LEU A 7 -2.57 3.23 6.03
C LEU A 7 -3.84 3.34 5.19
N PRO A 8 -4.55 2.24 4.95
CA PRO A 8 -5.87 2.26 4.37
C PRO A 8 -6.80 3.24 5.10
N ASP A 9 -7.56 4.02 4.37
CA ASP A 9 -8.49 5.03 4.88
C ASP A 9 -9.91 4.80 4.38
N ASP A 10 -10.06 4.31 3.15
CA ASP A 10 -11.35 3.98 2.55
C ASP A 10 -11.22 2.81 1.56
N THR A 11 -12.37 2.28 1.14
CA THR A 11 -12.49 1.29 0.09
C THR A 11 -13.34 1.88 -1.02
N ASP A 12 -12.79 1.97 -2.23
CA ASP A 12 -13.55 2.48 -3.37
C ASP A 12 -14.81 1.64 -3.60
N GLY A 13 -15.94 2.32 -3.74
CA GLY A 13 -17.23 1.69 -4.01
C GLY A 13 -17.31 0.91 -5.33
N SER A 14 -16.29 1.00 -6.20
CA SER A 14 -16.14 0.16 -7.39
C SER A 14 -15.55 -1.22 -7.11
N SER A 15 -15.07 -1.45 -5.89
CA SER A 15 -14.56 -2.77 -5.46
C SER A 15 -15.62 -3.85 -5.60
N SER A 16 -15.19 -5.05 -5.97
CA SER A 16 -16.12 -6.18 -6.07
C SER A 16 -16.63 -6.61 -4.70
N SER A 17 -17.87 -7.11 -4.64
CA SER A 17 -18.52 -7.52 -3.40
C SER A 17 -17.95 -8.81 -2.78
N ASP A 18 -17.06 -9.50 -3.50
CA ASP A 18 -16.56 -10.83 -3.10
C ASP A 18 -15.32 -10.73 -2.19
N TRP A 19 -14.79 -9.54 -2.00
CA TRP A 19 -13.84 -9.25 -0.93
C TRP A 19 -14.60 -9.00 0.38
N ILE A 20 -14.54 -9.97 1.27
CA ILE A 20 -15.33 -10.02 2.50
C ILE A 20 -14.43 -9.75 3.70
N THR A 21 -14.81 -8.78 4.51
CA THR A 21 -14.15 -8.54 5.81
C THR A 21 -14.48 -9.63 6.82
N ALA A 22 -13.50 -10.01 7.61
CA ALA A 22 -13.67 -10.94 8.72
C ALA A 22 -12.73 -10.54 9.88
N GLY A 23 -13.16 -10.85 11.10
CA GLY A 23 -12.39 -10.57 12.30
C GLY A 23 -13.10 -9.66 13.28
N ILE A 24 -12.42 -9.32 14.35
CA ILE A 24 -12.99 -8.56 15.48
C ILE A 24 -12.89 -7.06 15.17
N GLY A 25 -14.04 -6.37 15.19
CA GLY A 25 -14.10 -4.91 15.08
C GLY A 25 -13.95 -4.36 13.64
N THR A 26 -14.02 -5.23 12.64
CA THR A 26 -13.89 -4.84 11.23
C THR A 26 -15.25 -4.64 10.59
N SER A 27 -15.48 -3.50 9.96
CA SER A 27 -16.73 -3.17 9.27
C SER A 27 -16.56 -2.99 7.75
N SER A 28 -15.33 -2.78 7.30
CA SER A 28 -14.97 -2.54 5.91
C SER A 28 -13.55 -3.07 5.63
N PRO A 29 -13.15 -3.30 4.37
CA PRO A 29 -11.82 -3.77 4.02
C PRO A 29 -10.68 -2.88 4.55
N ASP A 30 -10.82 -1.56 4.45
CA ASP A 30 -9.85 -0.60 4.97
C ASP A 30 -9.60 -0.82 6.46
N THR A 31 -10.65 -0.92 7.28
CA THR A 31 -10.52 -1.17 8.74
C THR A 31 -9.92 -2.53 9.08
N ALA A 32 -10.05 -3.52 8.21
CA ALA A 32 -9.47 -4.84 8.41
C ALA A 32 -7.98 -4.90 8.09
N LEU A 33 -7.46 -3.95 7.31
CA LEU A 33 -6.10 -3.98 6.75
C LEU A 33 -5.12 -3.03 7.43
N VAL A 34 -5.55 -2.25 8.43
CA VAL A 34 -4.68 -1.25 9.09
C VAL A 34 -3.68 -1.86 10.08
N ASP A 35 -3.96 -3.03 10.63
CA ASP A 35 -3.14 -3.64 11.66
C ASP A 35 -2.60 -5.00 11.21
N ASP A 36 -1.28 -5.19 11.26
CA ASP A 36 -0.63 -6.48 10.99
C ASP A 36 -0.80 -7.44 12.18
N ASN A 37 -2.05 -7.84 12.42
CA ASN A 37 -2.44 -8.72 13.53
C ASN A 37 -2.76 -10.15 13.08
N GLY A 38 -2.39 -10.51 11.88
CA GLY A 38 -2.52 -11.84 11.30
C GLY A 38 -3.98 -12.27 11.11
N ASP A 39 -4.36 -13.38 11.73
CA ASP A 39 -5.71 -13.95 11.59
C ASP A 39 -6.80 -13.26 12.44
N THR A 40 -6.49 -12.16 13.13
CA THR A 40 -7.46 -11.49 14.01
C THR A 40 -8.42 -10.60 13.21
N SER A 41 -7.89 -9.87 12.24
CA SER A 41 -8.67 -9.10 11.26
C SER A 41 -8.07 -9.30 9.88
N TYR A 42 -8.90 -9.48 8.88
CA TYR A 42 -8.47 -9.70 7.51
C TYR A 42 -9.61 -9.45 6.52
N VAL A 43 -9.26 -9.30 5.27
CA VAL A 43 -10.18 -9.47 4.14
C VAL A 43 -9.87 -10.76 3.43
N LYS A 44 -10.87 -11.38 2.85
CA LYS A 44 -10.73 -12.61 2.09
C LYS A 44 -11.52 -12.56 0.80
N CYS A 45 -11.01 -13.25 -0.21
CA CYS A 45 -11.69 -13.45 -1.49
C CYS A 45 -11.54 -14.89 -1.94
N ASN A 46 -12.63 -15.45 -2.44
CA ASN A 46 -12.67 -16.83 -2.96
C ASN A 46 -12.74 -16.86 -4.49
N ASP A 47 -13.37 -15.86 -5.08
CA ASP A 47 -13.66 -15.87 -6.51
C ASP A 47 -12.49 -15.27 -7.31
N ASP A 48 -12.23 -15.88 -8.46
CA ASP A 48 -11.14 -15.51 -9.36
C ASP A 48 -11.43 -14.20 -10.12
N ASN A 49 -10.41 -13.40 -10.35
CA ASN A 49 -10.47 -12.09 -11.01
C ASN A 49 -11.26 -11.01 -10.27
N GLU A 50 -11.64 -11.24 -9.02
CA GLU A 50 -12.28 -10.24 -8.19
C GLU A 50 -11.26 -9.25 -7.64
N PHE A 51 -11.62 -7.97 -7.56
CA PHE A 51 -10.69 -6.93 -7.14
C PHE A 51 -11.25 -6.05 -6.02
N MET A 52 -10.33 -5.46 -5.30
CA MET A 52 -10.58 -4.47 -4.27
C MET A 52 -9.66 -3.27 -4.52
N ILE A 53 -10.21 -2.06 -4.45
CA ILE A 53 -9.44 -0.82 -4.51
C ILE A 53 -9.44 -0.20 -3.13
N ILE A 54 -8.26 0.10 -2.63
CA ILE A 54 -8.03 0.71 -1.32
C ILE A 54 -7.41 2.08 -1.51
N ASP A 55 -8.06 3.09 -0.96
CA ASP A 55 -7.54 4.45 -0.82
C ASP A 55 -6.66 4.53 0.42
N PHE A 56 -5.61 5.31 0.35
CA PHE A 56 -4.70 5.51 1.48
C PHE A 56 -4.88 6.90 2.08
N ALA A 57 -4.72 6.95 3.40
CA ALA A 57 -4.73 8.20 4.14
C ALA A 57 -3.68 9.18 3.58
N ASN A 58 -4.03 10.44 3.58
CA ASN A 58 -3.12 11.49 3.15
C ASN A 58 -1.83 11.50 3.96
N PRO A 59 -0.70 11.94 3.36
CA PRO A 59 0.57 12.04 4.06
C PRO A 59 0.46 12.81 5.38
N SER A 60 1.03 12.25 6.44
CA SER A 60 1.07 12.90 7.77
C SER A 60 2.15 13.98 7.88
N VAL A 61 3.06 14.04 6.92
CA VAL A 61 4.13 15.04 6.80
C VAL A 61 3.69 16.08 5.79
N ALA A 62 3.80 17.36 6.13
CA ALA A 62 3.41 18.44 5.22
C ALA A 62 4.33 18.49 3.98
N GLU A 63 3.76 18.84 2.82
CA GLU A 63 4.52 18.97 1.56
C GLU A 63 5.76 19.88 1.70
N ALA A 64 5.63 20.99 2.43
CA ALA A 64 6.72 21.93 2.65
C ALA A 64 7.92 21.35 3.44
N ASP A 65 7.72 20.22 4.14
CA ASP A 65 8.77 19.52 4.90
C ASP A 65 9.43 18.41 4.08
N ILE A 66 8.99 18.18 2.85
CA ILE A 66 9.50 17.16 1.94
C ILE A 66 10.24 17.85 0.78
N GLU A 67 11.54 17.54 0.63
CA GLU A 67 12.33 18.01 -0.51
C GLU A 67 12.10 17.12 -1.74
N SER A 68 12.09 15.82 -1.53
CA SER A 68 11.84 14.84 -2.60
C SER A 68 11.32 13.52 -2.03
N ILE A 69 10.52 12.79 -2.82
CA ILE A 69 10.11 11.42 -2.52
C ILE A 69 11.11 10.48 -3.19
N THR A 70 11.81 9.69 -2.38
CA THR A 70 12.85 8.79 -2.88
C THR A 70 12.26 7.48 -3.40
N SER A 71 11.27 6.93 -2.69
CA SER A 71 10.59 5.71 -3.14
C SER A 71 9.27 5.47 -2.43
N VAL A 72 8.40 4.72 -3.09
CA VAL A 72 7.16 4.18 -2.54
C VAL A 72 7.21 2.66 -2.62
N GLN A 73 6.85 1.99 -1.53
CA GLN A 73 6.86 0.54 -1.40
C GLN A 73 5.58 0.07 -0.73
N PHE A 74 4.89 -0.92 -1.30
CA PHE A 74 3.79 -1.54 -0.58
C PHE A 74 4.32 -2.55 0.46
N LEU A 75 3.60 -2.62 1.57
CA LEU A 75 3.76 -3.61 2.63
C LEU A 75 2.46 -4.37 2.73
N SER A 76 2.54 -5.69 2.81
CA SER A 76 1.36 -6.55 2.88
C SER A 76 1.63 -7.73 3.80
N SER A 77 0.56 -8.29 4.36
CA SER A 77 0.59 -9.57 5.07
C SER A 77 -0.59 -10.40 4.61
N GLY A 78 -0.34 -11.65 4.23
CA GLY A 78 -1.39 -12.50 3.70
C GLY A 78 -1.06 -13.99 3.74
N ARG A 79 -2.05 -14.80 3.44
CA ARG A 79 -1.95 -16.27 3.31
C ARG A 79 -3.00 -16.80 2.33
N SER A 80 -2.86 -18.05 1.94
CA SER A 80 -3.89 -18.79 1.21
C SER A 80 -4.56 -19.87 2.06
N SER A 81 -5.67 -20.41 1.56
CA SER A 81 -6.37 -21.54 2.18
C SER A 81 -5.62 -22.86 2.03
N ASP A 82 -4.85 -23.04 0.97
CA ASP A 82 -4.05 -24.24 0.70
C ASP A 82 -2.61 -23.89 0.32
N ARG A 83 -1.65 -24.55 0.96
CA ARG A 83 -0.20 -24.45 0.68
C ARG A 83 0.21 -25.01 -0.66
N ARG A 84 -0.62 -25.78 -1.32
CA ARG A 84 -0.26 -26.57 -2.50
C ARG A 84 -0.68 -25.95 -3.81
N SER A 85 -1.56 -24.96 -3.74
CA SER A 85 -2.13 -24.31 -4.90
C SER A 85 -1.74 -22.84 -4.89
N GLU A 86 -1.49 -22.30 -6.06
CA GLU A 86 -1.18 -20.89 -6.24
C GLU A 86 -2.41 -20.04 -5.92
N ALA A 87 -2.25 -19.20 -4.94
CA ALA A 87 -3.19 -18.12 -4.65
C ALA A 87 -2.45 -16.81 -4.84
N LEU A 88 -2.60 -16.23 -6.00
CA LEU A 88 -1.94 -15.00 -6.36
C LEU A 88 -2.80 -13.81 -5.98
N VAL A 89 -2.15 -12.78 -5.50
CA VAL A 89 -2.74 -11.45 -5.39
C VAL A 89 -1.90 -10.52 -6.26
N ASP A 90 -2.52 -10.00 -7.29
CA ASP A 90 -1.96 -8.94 -8.09
C ASP A 90 -2.22 -7.60 -7.42
N ILE A 91 -1.15 -6.90 -7.07
CA ILE A 91 -1.23 -5.57 -6.48
C ILE A 91 -0.75 -4.56 -7.51
N ALA A 92 -1.62 -3.62 -7.84
CA ALA A 92 -1.33 -2.55 -8.79
C ALA A 92 -1.44 -1.19 -8.08
N PHE A 93 -0.47 -0.30 -8.32
CA PHE A 93 -0.60 1.09 -7.98
C PHE A 93 -1.49 1.78 -9.02
N GLN A 94 -2.55 2.41 -8.56
CA GLN A 94 -3.41 3.25 -9.36
C GLN A 94 -3.18 4.71 -8.96
N VAL A 95 -2.74 5.51 -9.92
CA VAL A 95 -2.63 6.95 -9.75
C VAL A 95 -3.74 7.63 -10.52
N PRO A 96 -4.13 8.88 -10.21
CA PRO A 96 -5.26 9.59 -10.87
C PRO A 96 -5.19 9.66 -12.38
N SER A 97 -4.01 9.47 -12.96
CA SER A 97 -3.79 9.39 -14.41
C SER A 97 -4.19 8.05 -15.05
N GLY A 98 -4.69 7.09 -14.28
CA GLY A 98 -5.23 5.84 -14.79
C GLY A 98 -4.20 4.73 -15.05
N PHE A 99 -3.05 4.78 -14.41
CA PHE A 99 -2.01 3.78 -14.60
C PHE A 99 -2.04 2.70 -13.55
N GLU A 100 -2.04 1.47 -14.00
CA GLU A 100 -1.84 0.29 -13.19
C GLU A 100 -0.52 -0.38 -13.62
N GLU A 101 0.40 -0.58 -12.69
CA GLU A 101 1.47 -1.54 -12.86
C GLU A 101 1.34 -2.60 -11.78
N SER A 102 0.99 -3.81 -12.18
CA SER A 102 0.82 -4.93 -11.28
C SER A 102 2.17 -5.51 -10.87
N CYS A 103 2.25 -5.94 -9.63
CA CYS A 103 3.22 -6.90 -9.17
C CYS A 103 2.46 -8.01 -8.46
N SER A 104 2.61 -9.23 -8.96
CA SER A 104 2.02 -10.39 -8.32
C SER A 104 2.83 -10.80 -7.11
N TYR A 105 2.18 -11.22 -6.07
CA TYR A 105 2.81 -12.02 -5.04
C TYR A 105 2.00 -13.28 -4.76
N ASP A 106 2.71 -14.25 -4.29
CA ASP A 106 2.21 -15.56 -4.03
C ASP A 106 1.95 -15.75 -2.53
N ALA A 107 0.72 -16.02 -2.18
CA ALA A 107 0.31 -16.22 -0.80
C ALA A 107 0.31 -17.72 -0.40
N HIS A 108 1.38 -18.45 -0.71
CA HIS A 108 1.47 -19.89 -0.46
C HIS A 108 1.47 -20.32 1.01
N ALA A 109 1.59 -19.42 1.94
CA ALA A 109 1.69 -19.76 3.34
C ALA A 109 0.33 -20.14 3.94
N SER A 110 0.34 -21.12 4.84
CA SER A 110 -0.82 -21.45 5.66
C SER A 110 -0.96 -20.57 6.92
N SER A 111 -0.03 -19.66 7.11
CA SER A 111 -0.02 -18.61 8.13
C SER A 111 0.28 -17.29 7.45
N HIS A 112 -0.18 -16.18 8.00
CA HIS A 112 0.14 -14.88 7.47
C HIS A 112 1.66 -14.68 7.40
N GLU A 113 2.13 -14.30 6.23
CA GLU A 113 3.53 -13.93 5.97
C GLU A 113 3.57 -12.47 5.53
N THR A 114 4.55 -11.74 6.04
CA THR A 114 4.80 -10.37 5.61
C THR A 114 5.45 -10.38 4.23
N ILE A 115 4.84 -9.70 3.29
CA ILE A 115 5.30 -9.56 1.93
C ILE A 115 5.54 -8.08 1.66
N ASN A 116 6.76 -7.75 1.32
CA ASN A 116 7.13 -6.40 0.95
C ASN A 116 7.34 -6.34 -0.56
N GLY A 117 6.62 -5.46 -1.22
CA GLY A 117 6.86 -5.18 -2.62
C GLY A 117 8.22 -4.53 -2.85
N THR A 118 8.62 -4.47 -4.11
CA THR A 118 9.82 -3.74 -4.51
C THR A 118 9.60 -2.24 -4.30
N ALA A 119 10.57 -1.58 -3.65
CA ALA A 119 10.54 -0.12 -3.56
C ALA A 119 10.68 0.52 -4.96
N ARG A 120 9.78 1.41 -5.29
CA ARG A 120 9.73 2.10 -6.57
C ARG A 120 10.28 3.52 -6.42
N GLU A 121 11.41 3.80 -7.04
CA GLU A 121 12.03 5.13 -7.05
C GLU A 121 11.32 6.09 -8.02
N VAL A 122 10.61 5.55 -8.97
CA VAL A 122 9.82 6.30 -9.95
C VAL A 122 8.40 5.74 -10.02
N LYS A 123 7.47 6.55 -10.51
CA LYS A 123 6.09 6.11 -10.74
C LYS A 123 6.07 4.91 -11.67
N PRO A 124 5.17 3.95 -11.44
CA PRO A 124 5.10 2.71 -12.22
C PRO A 124 4.98 2.98 -13.72
N PHE A 125 4.28 4.01 -14.11
CA PHE A 125 4.11 4.37 -15.51
C PHE A 125 4.85 5.66 -15.87
N GLY A 126 5.51 5.63 -17.02
CA GLY A 126 6.21 6.78 -17.58
C GLY A 126 7.55 7.11 -16.92
N GLY A 127 7.91 6.43 -15.81
CA GLY A 127 9.19 6.61 -15.14
C GLY A 127 9.41 8.01 -14.53
N ALA A 128 8.34 8.78 -14.31
CA ALA A 128 8.43 10.08 -13.66
C ALA A 128 8.71 9.91 -12.17
N VAL A 129 9.39 10.88 -11.56
CA VAL A 129 9.58 10.92 -10.10
C VAL A 129 8.23 11.06 -9.40
N TRP A 130 8.17 10.57 -8.16
CA TRP A 130 7.01 10.75 -7.30
C TRP A 130 6.88 12.21 -6.87
N GLU A 131 5.67 12.73 -6.90
CA GLU A 131 5.31 14.05 -6.41
C GLU A 131 4.40 13.90 -5.17
N TYR A 132 4.34 14.91 -4.32
CA TYR A 132 3.49 14.87 -3.13
C TYR A 132 2.02 14.64 -3.46
N SER A 133 1.53 15.28 -4.51
CA SER A 133 0.16 15.11 -5.01
C SER A 133 -0.18 13.69 -5.48
N ASP A 134 0.81 12.89 -5.83
CA ASP A 134 0.59 11.48 -6.16
C ASP A 134 0.22 10.68 -4.91
N LEU A 135 0.76 11.07 -3.74
CA LEU A 135 0.49 10.39 -2.47
C LEU A 135 -0.90 10.72 -1.91
N GLU A 136 -1.43 11.92 -2.19
CA GLU A 136 -2.75 12.35 -1.73
C GLU A 136 -3.90 11.62 -2.44
N ASN A 137 -3.62 10.94 -3.52
CA ASN A 137 -4.62 10.26 -4.34
C ASN A 137 -4.14 8.86 -4.74
N LEU A 138 -3.26 8.28 -3.93
CA LEU A 138 -2.70 6.98 -4.23
C LEU A 138 -3.66 5.87 -3.81
N GLU A 139 -4.07 5.11 -4.78
CA GLU A 139 -4.90 3.93 -4.61
C GLU A 139 -4.09 2.67 -4.89
N MET A 140 -4.53 1.57 -4.32
CA MET A 140 -3.98 0.26 -4.60
C MET A 140 -5.11 -0.69 -4.96
N LYS A 141 -4.98 -1.31 -6.11
CA LYS A 141 -5.89 -2.36 -6.55
C LYS A 141 -5.28 -3.72 -6.24
N CYS A 142 -6.00 -4.51 -5.47
CA CYS A 142 -5.66 -5.90 -5.20
C CYS A 142 -6.61 -6.80 -5.97
N THR A 143 -6.09 -7.57 -6.91
CA THR A 143 -6.87 -8.52 -7.70
C THR A 143 -6.49 -9.93 -7.30
N LYS A 144 -7.47 -10.74 -6.97
CA LYS A 144 -7.24 -12.18 -6.74
C LYS A 144 -7.12 -12.91 -8.08
N ASP A 145 -6.11 -13.77 -8.17
CA ASP A 145 -5.93 -14.70 -9.29
C ASP A 145 -5.76 -16.12 -8.74
N GLY A 146 -6.27 -17.09 -9.47
CA GLY A 146 -6.21 -18.50 -9.10
C GLY A 146 -7.46 -19.03 -8.38
N THR A 147 -7.41 -20.29 -7.98
CA THR A 147 -8.58 -21.05 -7.50
C THR A 147 -8.72 -21.06 -5.97
N GLU A 148 -7.66 -20.71 -5.24
CA GLU A 148 -7.65 -20.80 -3.78
C GLU A 148 -8.13 -19.51 -3.13
N GLU A 149 -8.74 -19.63 -1.96
CA GLU A 149 -9.14 -18.48 -1.15
C GLU A 149 -7.90 -17.75 -0.63
N VAL A 150 -7.88 -16.43 -0.79
CA VAL A 150 -6.81 -15.53 -0.32
C VAL A 150 -7.29 -14.77 0.90
N TYR A 151 -6.38 -14.57 1.85
CA TYR A 151 -6.57 -13.77 3.05
C TYR A 151 -5.50 -12.69 3.11
N LEU A 152 -5.92 -11.43 3.20
CA LEU A 152 -5.04 -10.29 3.44
C LEU A 152 -5.32 -9.73 4.83
N GLY A 153 -4.30 -9.70 5.69
CA GLY A 153 -4.41 -9.20 7.07
C GLY A 153 -3.82 -7.80 7.25
N TYR A 154 -3.03 -7.33 6.29
CA TYR A 154 -2.39 -6.03 6.37
C TYR A 154 -2.08 -5.49 4.98
N LEU A 155 -2.22 -4.18 4.81
CA LEU A 155 -1.81 -3.45 3.64
C LEU A 155 -1.38 -2.05 4.04
N ALA A 156 -0.25 -1.57 3.54
CA ALA A 156 0.24 -0.22 3.79
C ALA A 156 1.19 0.23 2.69
N LEU A 157 1.44 1.53 2.64
CA LEU A 157 2.47 2.12 1.79
C LEU A 157 3.55 2.75 2.64
N LYS A 158 4.79 2.34 2.42
CA LYS A 158 5.98 2.97 3.00
C LYS A 158 6.53 3.95 1.99
N VAL A 159 6.56 5.22 2.37
CA VAL A 159 7.11 6.32 1.59
C VAL A 159 8.42 6.76 2.22
N ILE A 160 9.51 6.68 1.47
CA ILE A 160 10.83 7.18 1.86
C ILE A 160 11.04 8.53 1.17
N TYR A 161 11.47 9.54 1.94
CA TYR A 161 11.63 10.89 1.43
C TYR A 161 12.87 11.58 1.98
N GLU A 162 13.30 12.64 1.32
CA GLU A 162 14.28 13.59 1.82
C GLU A 162 13.56 14.76 2.47
N GLN A 163 14.03 15.16 3.64
CA GLN A 163 13.43 16.26 4.39
C GLN A 163 13.96 17.59 3.87
N ALA A 164 13.06 18.54 3.64
CA ALA A 164 13.42 19.89 3.27
C ALA A 164 14.25 20.54 4.36
N VAL A 165 15.34 21.18 3.99
CA VAL A 165 16.20 21.93 4.91
C VAL A 165 15.51 23.25 5.22
N SER A 166 15.08 23.46 6.47
CA SER A 166 14.50 24.76 6.86
C SER A 166 15.54 25.87 6.69
N ALA A 167 15.11 26.98 6.10
CA ALA A 167 15.98 28.14 5.85
C ALA A 167 16.59 28.73 7.15
N ASP A 168 16.00 28.45 8.29
CA ASP A 168 16.48 28.92 9.59
C ASP A 168 17.83 28.29 10.01
N ASN A 169 18.18 27.12 9.47
CA ASN A 169 19.49 26.50 9.71
C ASN A 169 20.60 27.03 8.80
N ALA A 170 20.26 27.67 7.68
CA ALA A 170 21.24 28.21 6.73
C ALA A 170 21.90 29.52 7.21
N THR A 171 21.26 30.26 8.12
CA THR A 171 21.74 31.56 8.60
C THR A 171 22.84 31.46 9.68
N PHE A 172 23.04 30.29 10.28
CA PHE A 172 23.99 30.16 11.40
C PHE A 172 25.47 30.04 10.99
N PHE A 173 25.74 29.71 9.72
CA PHE A 173 27.12 29.54 9.22
C PHE A 173 27.72 30.79 8.54
N GLY A 174 26.94 31.84 8.33
CA GLY A 174 27.36 33.03 7.56
C GLY A 174 27.81 34.25 8.43
N ALA A 175 27.74 34.21 9.74
CA ALA A 175 27.89 35.40 10.58
C ALA A 175 29.22 35.52 11.37
N ASN A 176 30.24 34.71 11.02
CA ASN A 176 31.54 34.77 11.70
C ASN A 176 32.71 34.95 10.73
N PHE A 177 32.70 36.04 9.94
CA PHE A 177 33.90 36.55 9.30
C PHE A 177 33.98 38.08 9.47
#